data_f3bccd437a3019fe77e04aa6febca1e5
#
_entry.id   f3bccd437a3019fe77e04aa6febca1e5
#
_cell.length_a   1.000
_cell.length_b   1.000
_cell.length_c   1.000
_cell.angle_alpha   90.00
_cell.angle_beta   90.00
_cell.angle_gamma   90.00
#
_symmetry.space_group_name_H-M   'P 1'
#
loop_
_entity.id
_entity.type
_entity.pdbx_description
1 polymer ?
#
loop_
_entity_poly.entity_id
_entity_poly.type
_entity_poly.pdbx_seq_one_letter_code
_entity_poly.pdbx_strand_id
1 'polypeptide(L)'
;MGKSNRKFLLAVDGSDQSFEAVRYAGRLFPPDRTDIVLFHVLTQFPESFWDIEKEPENQYEEDHMRSFEVQQNQKIQMFMEKARQLFLDRDYPQNVVQIKIQGRKTGIARDIVHESHNHYDGVIVGRWGTSMLKDFLWGGVANKLIGRLTHTPVCVVGGTPLVGKILVAIDTSEGAKRAIDYIGAMADNSHWEISLFHAIRDIDKNKLDQTEKIMGSIFKEAADHLEKAGFSRHQIHTRIVNQVPSRASAIVVEALNGGYGTIAVGRRGLSNVKEFDMGRVSNKIIQMAREMAVWIVT
;
A
#
# COMPACT_ATOMS: atom_id res chain seq x y z
N MET A 1 -28.29 -6.78 -8.35
CA MET A 1 -27.52 -7.09 -7.12
C MET A 1 -26.49 -5.99 -6.95
N GLY A 2 -26.64 -5.13 -5.92
CA GLY A 2 -25.66 -4.08 -5.64
C GLY A 2 -24.29 -4.72 -5.36
N LYS A 3 -23.22 -4.23 -5.99
CA LYS A 3 -21.86 -4.64 -5.64
C LYS A 3 -21.65 -4.29 -4.17
N SER A 4 -21.24 -5.26 -3.36
CA SER A 4 -20.80 -5.00 -1.98
C SER A 4 -19.66 -4.00 -2.01
N ASN A 5 -19.70 -3.01 -1.11
CA ASN A 5 -18.60 -2.06 -0.94
C ASN A 5 -17.30 -2.80 -0.62
N ARG A 6 -16.18 -2.30 -1.14
CA ARG A 6 -14.86 -2.76 -0.75
C ARG A 6 -14.42 -2.05 0.51
N LYS A 7 -13.82 -2.78 1.44
CA LYS A 7 -13.44 -2.26 2.74
C LYS A 7 -11.92 -2.19 2.90
N PHE A 8 -11.40 -1.02 3.22
CA PHE A 8 -9.96 -0.79 3.38
C PHE A 8 -9.60 -0.34 4.78
N LEU A 9 -8.50 -0.91 5.30
CA LEU A 9 -7.90 -0.54 6.57
C LEU A 9 -6.73 0.42 6.32
N LEU A 10 -6.83 1.63 6.82
CA LEU A 10 -5.74 2.61 6.82
C LEU A 10 -5.09 2.63 8.19
N ALA A 11 -3.90 2.02 8.31
CA ALA A 11 -3.13 2.04 9.53
C ALA A 11 -2.36 3.36 9.64
N VAL A 12 -2.76 4.20 10.59
CA VAL A 12 -2.23 5.55 10.77
C VAL A 12 -1.62 5.74 12.16
N ASP A 13 -0.56 6.53 12.25
CA ASP A 13 0.19 6.77 13.49
C ASP A 13 0.28 8.26 13.89
N GLY A 14 -0.41 9.12 13.15
CA GLY A 14 -0.40 10.57 13.38
C GLY A 14 0.75 11.31 12.68
N SER A 15 1.64 10.61 11.96
CA SER A 15 2.72 11.22 11.18
C SER A 15 2.22 11.86 9.88
N ASP A 16 2.99 12.79 9.32
CA ASP A 16 2.73 13.38 8.01
C ASP A 16 2.68 12.32 6.92
N GLN A 17 3.55 11.30 7.00
CA GLN A 17 3.57 10.22 6.03
C GLN A 17 2.30 9.35 6.10
N SER A 18 1.76 9.10 7.30
CA SER A 18 0.47 8.42 7.42
C SER A 18 -0.68 9.27 6.90
N PHE A 19 -0.57 10.61 6.98
CA PHE A 19 -1.54 11.52 6.37
C PHE A 19 -1.46 11.52 4.84
N GLU A 20 -0.26 11.42 4.25
CA GLU A 20 -0.10 11.22 2.81
C GLU A 20 -0.72 9.88 2.34
N ALA A 21 -0.65 8.82 3.15
CA ALA A 21 -1.36 7.57 2.87
C ALA A 21 -2.89 7.75 2.86
N VAL A 22 -3.43 8.57 3.76
CA VAL A 22 -4.85 8.97 3.77
C VAL A 22 -5.21 9.75 2.50
N ARG A 23 -4.40 10.74 2.12
CA ARG A 23 -4.60 11.52 0.88
C ARG A 23 -4.59 10.65 -0.36
N TYR A 24 -3.64 9.73 -0.43
CA TYR A 24 -3.52 8.76 -1.51
C TYR A 24 -4.77 7.89 -1.62
N ALA A 25 -5.22 7.29 -0.52
CA ALA A 25 -6.41 6.45 -0.48
C ALA A 25 -7.67 7.21 -0.93
N GLY A 26 -7.87 8.44 -0.45
CA GLY A 26 -9.00 9.28 -0.83
C GLY A 26 -9.02 9.70 -2.30
N ARG A 27 -7.90 9.53 -3.03
CA ARG A 27 -7.81 9.80 -4.48
C ARG A 27 -7.89 8.53 -5.31
N LEU A 28 -7.46 7.39 -4.74
CA LEU A 28 -7.40 6.11 -5.45
C LEU A 28 -8.76 5.45 -5.53
N PHE A 29 -9.52 5.48 -4.45
CA PHE A 29 -10.75 4.71 -4.35
C PHE A 29 -11.99 5.52 -4.74
N PRO A 30 -12.96 4.87 -5.41
CA PRO A 30 -14.25 5.49 -5.69
C PRO A 30 -15.10 5.62 -4.42
N PRO A 31 -15.65 6.83 -4.12
CA PRO A 31 -16.42 7.09 -2.90
C PRO A 31 -17.71 6.27 -2.77
N ASP A 32 -18.34 5.96 -3.89
CA ASP A 32 -19.68 5.30 -3.97
C ASP A 32 -19.66 3.80 -3.67
N ARG A 33 -18.48 3.19 -3.61
CA ARG A 33 -18.31 1.74 -3.44
C ARG A 33 -17.15 1.35 -2.51
N THR A 34 -16.76 2.26 -1.62
CA THR A 34 -15.62 2.04 -0.73
C THR A 34 -15.92 2.41 0.71
N ASP A 35 -15.67 1.47 1.61
CA ASP A 35 -15.69 1.68 3.06
C ASP A 35 -14.26 1.85 3.57
N ILE A 36 -14.04 2.86 4.40
CA ILE A 36 -12.73 3.20 4.97
C ILE A 36 -12.76 3.02 6.48
N VAL A 37 -11.77 2.33 7.02
CA VAL A 37 -11.52 2.27 8.45
C VAL A 37 -10.15 2.90 8.73
N LEU A 38 -10.16 4.07 9.35
CA LEU A 38 -8.98 4.72 9.89
C LEU A 38 -8.65 4.03 11.21
N PHE A 39 -7.52 3.33 11.27
CA PHE A 39 -7.14 2.50 12.41
C PHE A 39 -5.86 3.00 13.06
N HIS A 40 -5.93 3.26 14.36
CA HIS A 40 -4.77 3.65 15.17
C HIS A 40 -4.62 2.73 16.38
N VAL A 41 -3.37 2.32 16.66
CA VAL A 41 -3.00 1.56 17.84
C VAL A 41 -2.33 2.50 18.83
N LEU A 42 -3.03 2.85 19.90
CA LEU A 42 -2.48 3.68 20.99
C LEU A 42 -1.36 2.93 21.71
N THR A 43 -0.21 3.55 21.81
CA THR A 43 0.85 3.13 22.73
C THR A 43 0.74 3.94 24.01
N GLN A 44 0.47 3.29 25.12
CA GLN A 44 0.33 3.96 26.42
C GLN A 44 1.59 4.72 26.85
N PHE A 45 2.78 4.29 26.36
CA PHE A 45 4.05 4.99 26.58
C PHE A 45 4.94 4.89 25.34
N PRO A 46 5.73 5.93 25.00
CA PRO A 46 6.81 5.81 24.02
C PRO A 46 7.80 4.71 24.44
N GLU A 47 8.33 3.95 23.49
CA GLU A 47 9.31 2.88 23.79
C GLU A 47 10.53 3.40 24.59
N SER A 48 10.90 4.66 24.41
CA SER A 48 11.96 5.32 25.17
C SER A 48 11.70 5.48 26.68
N PHE A 49 10.48 5.30 27.14
CA PHE A 49 10.16 5.36 28.57
C PHE A 49 10.35 4.02 29.31
N TRP A 50 10.45 2.91 28.58
CA TRP A 50 10.69 1.61 29.21
C TRP A 50 12.16 1.38 29.56
N ASP A 51 13.08 2.23 29.05
CA ASP A 51 14.50 2.20 29.35
C ASP A 51 14.88 3.00 30.60
N ILE A 52 13.91 3.71 31.22
CA ILE A 52 14.11 4.42 32.47
C ILE A 52 13.79 3.45 33.61
N GLU A 53 14.82 3.00 34.35
CA GLU A 53 14.68 2.16 35.54
C GLU A 53 13.71 2.77 36.52
N LYS A 54 12.85 1.93 37.07
CA LYS A 54 11.83 2.26 38.04
C LYS A 54 12.49 2.68 39.37
N GLU A 55 12.50 3.97 39.65
CA GLU A 55 12.62 4.45 41.03
C GLU A 55 11.23 4.82 41.56
N PRO A 56 10.87 4.36 42.79
CA PRO A 56 9.48 4.27 43.24
C PRO A 56 8.93 5.48 43.99
N GLU A 57 9.35 6.69 43.82
CA GLU A 57 8.80 7.81 44.62
C GLU A 57 8.72 9.14 43.87
N ASN A 58 7.81 9.29 42.87
CA ASN A 58 7.51 10.65 42.44
C ASN A 58 6.06 10.79 41.91
N GLN A 59 5.16 11.28 42.75
CA GLN A 59 3.84 11.77 42.35
C GLN A 59 3.88 12.80 41.22
N TYR A 60 4.97 13.54 41.10
CA TYR A 60 5.25 14.49 39.99
C TYR A 60 5.36 13.79 38.65
N GLU A 61 5.92 12.60 38.57
CA GLU A 61 6.06 11.84 37.34
C GLU A 61 4.72 11.24 36.86
N GLU A 62 3.85 10.84 37.78
CA GLU A 62 2.52 10.32 37.41
C GLU A 62 1.63 11.42 36.82
N ASP A 63 1.65 12.63 37.34
CA ASP A 63 0.87 13.75 36.81
C ASP A 63 1.40 14.23 35.46
N HIS A 64 2.71 14.24 35.28
CA HIS A 64 3.33 14.48 33.97
C HIS A 64 2.99 13.40 32.94
N MET A 65 3.01 12.13 33.32
CA MET A 65 2.64 11.01 32.45
C MET A 65 1.17 11.05 32.03
N ARG A 66 0.26 11.33 32.97
CA ARG A 66 -1.17 11.50 32.68
C ARG A 66 -1.41 12.66 31.73
N SER A 67 -0.74 13.80 31.95
CA SER A 67 -0.85 14.97 31.09
C SER A 67 -0.34 14.69 29.68
N PHE A 68 0.75 13.94 29.55
CA PHE A 68 1.32 13.51 28.27
C PHE A 68 0.36 12.56 27.53
N GLU A 69 -0.21 11.55 28.21
CA GLU A 69 -1.19 10.65 27.59
C GLU A 69 -2.43 11.40 27.10
N VAL A 70 -2.97 12.32 27.88
CA VAL A 70 -4.11 13.15 27.47
C VAL A 70 -3.77 13.98 26.22
N GLN A 71 -2.59 14.60 26.18
CA GLN A 71 -2.15 15.36 25.02
C GLN A 71 -1.96 14.48 23.78
N GLN A 72 -1.36 13.31 23.93
CA GLN A 72 -1.18 12.37 22.81
C GLN A 72 -2.53 11.87 22.29
N ASN A 73 -3.45 11.51 23.19
CA ASN A 73 -4.79 11.09 22.80
C ASN A 73 -5.55 12.19 22.06
N GLN A 74 -5.45 13.45 22.52
CA GLN A 74 -6.05 14.58 21.84
C GLN A 74 -5.45 14.80 20.44
N LYS A 75 -4.12 14.73 20.29
CA LYS A 75 -3.45 14.86 18.99
C LYS A 75 -3.90 13.77 18.01
N ILE A 76 -3.99 12.53 18.48
CA ILE A 76 -4.46 11.43 17.64
C ILE A 76 -5.93 11.60 17.25
N GLN A 77 -6.79 12.01 18.18
CA GLN A 77 -8.19 12.28 17.84
C GLN A 77 -8.32 13.40 16.80
N MET A 78 -7.59 14.51 16.97
CA MET A 78 -7.56 15.60 15.99
C MET A 78 -7.05 15.12 14.63
N PHE A 79 -6.01 14.29 14.61
CA PHE A 79 -5.49 13.68 13.38
C PHE A 79 -6.55 12.81 12.70
N MET A 80 -7.22 11.94 13.45
CA MET A 80 -8.24 11.03 12.93
C MET A 80 -9.43 11.78 12.35
N GLU A 81 -9.90 12.83 13.03
CA GLU A 81 -10.98 13.66 12.49
C GLU A 81 -10.56 14.44 11.24
N LYS A 82 -9.34 14.99 11.21
CA LYS A 82 -8.78 15.62 10.01
C LYS A 82 -8.67 14.62 8.85
N ALA A 83 -8.24 13.40 9.14
CA ALA A 83 -8.16 12.33 8.15
C ALA A 83 -9.54 11.92 7.63
N ARG A 84 -10.54 11.82 8.52
CA ARG A 84 -11.95 11.56 8.16
C ARG A 84 -12.51 12.69 7.29
N GLN A 85 -12.32 13.94 7.70
CA GLN A 85 -12.79 15.11 6.95
C GLN A 85 -12.27 15.12 5.52
N LEU A 86 -11.02 14.70 5.30
CA LEU A 86 -10.44 14.59 3.95
C LEU A 86 -11.25 13.67 3.03
N PHE A 87 -11.80 12.57 3.54
CA PHE A 87 -12.68 11.69 2.77
C PHE A 87 -14.05 12.34 2.54
N LEU A 88 -14.62 12.99 3.57
CA LEU A 88 -15.91 13.69 3.44
C LEU A 88 -15.85 14.81 2.41
N ASP A 89 -14.75 15.57 2.37
CA ASP A 89 -14.47 16.61 1.37
C ASP A 89 -14.31 16.06 -0.07
N ARG A 90 -14.29 14.73 -0.21
CA ARG A 90 -14.20 13.98 -1.47
C ARG A 90 -15.46 13.17 -1.76
N ASP A 91 -16.58 13.60 -1.23
CA ASP A 91 -17.90 13.01 -1.45
C ASP A 91 -18.07 11.57 -0.91
N TYR A 92 -17.20 11.12 0.03
CA TYR A 92 -17.44 9.88 0.74
C TYR A 92 -18.61 10.06 1.72
N PRO A 93 -19.61 9.17 1.71
CA PRO A 93 -20.68 9.21 2.71
C PRO A 93 -20.13 9.08 4.14
N GLN A 94 -20.71 9.81 5.08
CA GLN A 94 -20.22 9.83 6.47
C GLN A 94 -20.20 8.47 7.13
N ASN A 95 -21.15 7.61 6.81
CA ASN A 95 -21.31 6.28 7.39
C ASN A 95 -20.30 5.24 6.87
N VAL A 96 -19.58 5.52 5.76
CA VAL A 96 -18.58 4.61 5.20
C VAL A 96 -17.15 4.93 5.69
N VAL A 97 -16.93 6.04 6.38
CA VAL A 97 -15.62 6.42 6.93
C VAL A 97 -15.65 6.29 8.46
N GLN A 98 -15.08 5.20 8.95
CA GLN A 98 -15.07 4.86 10.36
C GLN A 98 -13.70 5.17 10.99
N ILE A 99 -13.72 5.68 12.23
CA ILE A 99 -12.54 5.84 13.07
C ILE A 99 -12.53 4.71 14.09
N LYS A 100 -11.39 4.01 14.20
CA LYS A 100 -11.15 2.97 15.19
C LYS A 100 -9.82 3.21 15.89
N ILE A 101 -9.87 3.54 17.18
CA ILE A 101 -8.71 3.70 18.02
C ILE A 101 -8.73 2.57 19.05
N GLN A 102 -7.62 1.86 19.18
CA GLN A 102 -7.49 0.69 20.04
C GLN A 102 -6.20 0.78 20.87
N GLY A 103 -6.26 0.48 22.15
CA GLY A 103 -5.06 0.29 22.98
C GLY A 103 -4.20 -0.87 22.46
N ARG A 104 -2.87 -0.74 22.52
CA ARG A 104 -1.93 -1.79 22.13
C ARG A 104 -2.14 -3.04 22.97
N LYS A 105 -2.37 -4.18 22.32
CA LYS A 105 -2.53 -5.49 22.96
C LYS A 105 -1.26 -6.32 22.90
N THR A 106 -0.75 -6.56 21.71
CA THR A 106 0.42 -7.43 21.47
C THR A 106 1.56 -6.73 20.77
N GLY A 107 1.27 -5.58 20.15
CA GLY A 107 2.21 -4.74 19.43
C GLY A 107 1.61 -4.18 18.13
N ILE A 108 1.99 -2.96 17.75
CA ILE A 108 1.35 -2.20 16.69
C ILE A 108 1.12 -3.03 15.43
N ALA A 109 2.17 -3.64 14.86
CA ALA A 109 2.02 -4.43 13.64
C ALA A 109 1.18 -5.69 13.83
N ARG A 110 1.26 -6.36 15.00
CA ARG A 110 0.44 -7.55 15.30
C ARG A 110 -1.03 -7.18 15.45
N ASP A 111 -1.32 -6.07 16.08
CA ASP A 111 -2.68 -5.60 16.32
C ASP A 111 -3.33 -5.16 14.99
N ILE A 112 -2.56 -4.54 14.06
CA ILE A 112 -3.02 -4.23 12.71
C ILE A 112 -3.30 -5.52 11.92
N VAL A 113 -2.41 -6.53 12.01
CA VAL A 113 -2.63 -7.84 11.36
C VAL A 113 -3.88 -8.52 11.94
N HIS A 114 -4.08 -8.46 13.26
CA HIS A 114 -5.29 -9.02 13.88
C HIS A 114 -6.55 -8.31 13.39
N GLU A 115 -6.53 -6.97 13.32
CA GLU A 115 -7.64 -6.19 12.78
C GLU A 115 -7.93 -6.53 11.32
N SER A 116 -6.88 -6.78 10.51
CA SER A 116 -7.04 -7.08 9.08
C SER A 116 -7.82 -8.38 8.79
N HIS A 117 -7.95 -9.27 9.78
CA HIS A 117 -8.79 -10.48 9.67
C HIS A 117 -10.30 -10.19 9.64
N ASN A 118 -10.72 -8.96 9.89
CA ASN A 118 -12.14 -8.54 9.81
C ASN A 118 -12.58 -8.21 8.37
N HIS A 119 -12.16 -9.03 7.40
CA HIS A 119 -12.58 -8.97 6.00
C HIS A 119 -12.30 -7.62 5.32
N TYR A 120 -11.04 -7.18 5.33
CA TYR A 120 -10.59 -6.04 4.55
C TYR A 120 -10.06 -6.49 3.18
N ASP A 121 -10.42 -5.73 2.15
CA ASP A 121 -9.93 -5.93 0.78
C ASP A 121 -8.48 -5.44 0.61
N GLY A 122 -7.97 -4.62 1.52
CA GLY A 122 -6.57 -4.19 1.55
C GLY A 122 -6.21 -3.40 2.80
N VAL A 123 -4.91 -3.38 3.09
CA VAL A 123 -4.33 -2.58 4.18
C VAL A 123 -3.38 -1.54 3.59
N ILE A 124 -3.54 -0.29 4.02
CA ILE A 124 -2.72 0.82 3.56
C ILE A 124 -1.94 1.37 4.75
N VAL A 125 -0.65 1.60 4.56
CA VAL A 125 0.25 2.11 5.58
C VAL A 125 1.26 3.08 4.98
N GLY A 126 1.63 4.12 5.73
CA GLY A 126 2.76 4.99 5.38
C GLY A 126 4.08 4.21 5.44
N ARG A 127 5.01 4.53 4.55
CA ARG A 127 6.34 3.91 4.51
C ARG A 127 7.14 4.15 5.78
N TRP A 128 7.03 5.34 6.35
CA TRP A 128 7.70 5.79 7.55
C TRP A 128 6.65 6.17 8.59
N GLY A 129 6.96 6.00 9.86
CA GLY A 129 6.12 6.43 10.96
C GLY A 129 6.78 7.57 11.74
N THR A 130 6.30 7.79 12.96
CA THR A 130 6.81 8.82 13.88
C THR A 130 8.26 8.59 14.32
N SER A 131 8.79 7.37 14.22
CA SER A 131 10.19 7.07 14.54
C SER A 131 11.12 7.54 13.42
N MET A 132 11.91 8.58 13.70
CA MET A 132 12.81 9.27 12.75
C MET A 132 14.14 8.54 12.48
N LEU A 133 14.23 7.24 12.62
CA LEU A 133 15.43 6.48 12.23
C LEU A 133 15.52 6.40 10.70
N LYS A 134 16.09 7.44 10.09
CA LYS A 134 16.26 7.60 8.63
C LYS A 134 17.18 6.56 7.99
N ASP A 135 17.90 5.78 8.78
CA ASP A 135 18.87 4.79 8.32
C ASP A 135 18.24 3.44 7.94
N PHE A 136 16.98 3.19 8.32
CA PHE A 136 16.28 2.00 7.86
C PHE A 136 15.55 2.29 6.54
N LEU A 137 15.73 1.39 5.59
CA LEU A 137 15.08 1.45 4.26
C LEU A 137 13.54 1.48 4.32
N TRP A 138 12.96 1.17 5.51
CA TRP A 138 11.50 1.07 5.76
C TRP A 138 11.16 1.28 7.24
N GLY A 139 9.97 1.81 7.50
CA GLY A 139 9.41 1.81 8.86
C GLY A 139 9.19 0.39 9.38
N GLY A 140 9.54 0.17 10.64
CA GLY A 140 9.44 -1.16 11.27
C GLY A 140 8.03 -1.78 11.20
N VAL A 141 6.97 -0.96 11.20
CA VAL A 141 5.58 -1.41 11.08
C VAL A 141 5.29 -1.87 9.64
N ALA A 142 5.58 -1.04 8.63
CA ALA A 142 5.33 -1.39 7.22
C ALA A 142 6.02 -2.71 6.83
N ASN A 143 7.29 -2.88 7.22
CA ASN A 143 8.05 -4.11 6.95
C ASN A 143 7.40 -5.35 7.61
N LYS A 144 6.99 -5.23 8.87
CA LYS A 144 6.31 -6.32 9.59
C LYS A 144 4.95 -6.66 8.97
N LEU A 145 4.21 -5.65 8.47
CA LEU A 145 2.92 -5.87 7.80
C LEU A 145 3.10 -6.62 6.49
N ILE A 146 4.06 -6.22 5.67
CA ILE A 146 4.38 -6.91 4.42
C ILE A 146 4.72 -8.38 4.68
N GLY A 147 5.53 -8.69 5.68
CA GLY A 147 5.88 -10.07 6.02
C GLY A 147 4.71 -10.92 6.55
N ARG A 148 3.73 -10.29 7.22
CA ARG A 148 2.65 -11.01 7.92
C ARG A 148 1.32 -11.05 7.20
N LEU A 149 0.98 -10.03 6.40
CA LEU A 149 -0.26 -9.99 5.63
C LEU A 149 -0.10 -10.77 4.32
N THR A 150 -0.16 -12.10 4.43
CA THR A 150 0.02 -13.02 3.29
C THR A 150 -1.24 -13.25 2.47
N HIS A 151 -2.41 -12.91 3.02
CA HIS A 151 -3.72 -13.13 2.40
C HIS A 151 -4.47 -11.83 2.07
N THR A 152 -3.98 -10.69 2.57
CA THR A 152 -4.58 -9.37 2.32
C THR A 152 -3.59 -8.50 1.57
N PRO A 153 -3.96 -7.89 0.44
CA PRO A 153 -3.11 -6.93 -0.26
C PRO A 153 -2.66 -5.78 0.65
N VAL A 154 -1.39 -5.38 0.50
CA VAL A 154 -0.80 -4.30 1.29
C VAL A 154 -0.30 -3.19 0.37
N CYS A 155 -0.68 -1.97 0.66
CA CYS A 155 -0.12 -0.77 0.05
C CYS A 155 0.83 -0.08 1.02
N VAL A 156 2.05 0.16 0.57
CA VAL A 156 3.03 1.00 1.27
C VAL A 156 3.13 2.32 0.53
N VAL A 157 2.73 3.40 1.17
CA VAL A 157 2.72 4.74 0.59
C VAL A 157 3.99 5.48 1.02
N GLY A 158 4.84 5.81 0.05
CA GLY A 158 6.06 6.61 0.23
C GLY A 158 5.91 8.00 -0.34
N GLY A 159 6.55 8.99 0.27
CA GLY A 159 6.52 10.39 -0.17
C GLY A 159 5.11 10.93 -0.37
N THR A 160 4.93 11.69 -1.44
CA THR A 160 3.63 12.20 -1.92
C THR A 160 3.36 11.65 -3.32
N PRO A 161 2.75 10.46 -3.44
CA PRO A 161 2.58 9.81 -4.74
C PRO A 161 1.78 10.69 -5.71
N LEU A 162 2.28 10.79 -6.94
CA LEU A 162 1.55 11.43 -8.03
C LEU A 162 0.22 10.69 -8.27
N VAL A 163 -0.77 11.40 -8.76
CA VAL A 163 -2.09 10.84 -9.07
C VAL A 163 -2.26 10.65 -10.58
N GLY A 164 -3.19 9.80 -10.96
CA GLY A 164 -3.63 9.64 -12.35
C GLY A 164 -3.01 8.46 -13.09
N LYS A 165 -1.88 7.88 -12.63
CA LYS A 165 -1.21 6.79 -13.35
C LYS A 165 -0.77 5.66 -12.43
N ILE A 166 -1.14 4.43 -12.80
CA ILE A 166 -0.74 3.19 -12.15
C ILE A 166 0.09 2.33 -13.10
N LEU A 167 1.27 1.92 -12.70
CA LEU A 167 2.07 0.92 -13.41
C LEU A 167 1.84 -0.44 -12.77
N VAL A 168 1.30 -1.39 -13.53
CA VAL A 168 1.14 -2.79 -13.11
C VAL A 168 2.26 -3.60 -13.74
N ALA A 169 3.16 -4.12 -12.91
CA ALA A 169 4.25 -4.96 -13.39
C ALA A 169 3.75 -6.39 -13.61
N ILE A 170 3.86 -6.86 -14.83
CA ILE A 170 3.28 -8.13 -15.29
C ILE A 170 4.37 -9.11 -15.70
N ASP A 171 4.16 -10.34 -15.33
CA ASP A 171 4.80 -11.53 -15.88
C ASP A 171 3.75 -12.62 -16.13
N THR A 172 4.17 -13.83 -16.48
CA THR A 172 3.25 -14.95 -16.73
C THR A 172 2.72 -15.62 -15.46
N SER A 173 2.93 -15.03 -14.27
CA SER A 173 2.51 -15.64 -13.01
C SER A 173 1.06 -15.33 -12.67
N GLU A 174 0.45 -16.21 -11.87
CA GLU A 174 -0.87 -15.97 -11.28
C GLU A 174 -0.90 -14.73 -10.34
N GLY A 175 0.26 -14.39 -9.73
CA GLY A 175 0.38 -13.18 -8.93
C GLY A 175 0.20 -11.91 -9.75
N ALA A 176 0.70 -11.88 -10.99
CA ALA A 176 0.52 -10.75 -11.90
C ALA A 176 -0.95 -10.62 -12.34
N LYS A 177 -1.61 -11.72 -12.65
CA LYS A 177 -3.06 -11.71 -12.99
C LYS A 177 -3.89 -11.16 -11.84
N ARG A 178 -3.65 -11.65 -10.61
CA ARG A 178 -4.35 -11.11 -9.43
C ARG A 178 -4.09 -9.62 -9.22
N ALA A 179 -2.88 -9.11 -9.51
CA ALA A 179 -2.60 -7.69 -9.41
C ALA A 179 -3.43 -6.86 -10.40
N ILE A 180 -3.61 -7.34 -11.63
CA ILE A 180 -4.46 -6.71 -12.65
C ILE A 180 -5.91 -6.66 -12.17
N ASP A 181 -6.47 -7.81 -11.79
CA ASP A 181 -7.85 -7.93 -11.34
C ASP A 181 -8.12 -7.05 -10.12
N TYR A 182 -7.17 -7.04 -9.17
CA TYR A 182 -7.28 -6.25 -7.96
C TYR A 182 -7.28 -4.75 -8.26
N ILE A 183 -6.32 -4.25 -9.06
CA ILE A 183 -6.25 -2.84 -9.44
C ILE A 183 -7.48 -2.43 -10.23
N GLY A 184 -7.90 -3.23 -11.21
CA GLY A 184 -9.10 -2.96 -12.00
C GLY A 184 -10.37 -2.88 -11.16
N ALA A 185 -10.44 -3.65 -10.08
CA ALA A 185 -11.61 -3.68 -9.21
C ALA A 185 -11.63 -2.57 -8.15
N MET A 186 -10.46 -2.06 -7.69
CA MET A 186 -10.37 -1.13 -6.58
C MET A 186 -10.14 0.32 -6.98
N ALA A 187 -9.48 0.59 -8.11
CA ALA A 187 -9.17 1.94 -8.53
C ALA A 187 -10.41 2.64 -9.12
N ASP A 188 -10.46 3.95 -8.96
CA ASP A 188 -11.46 4.78 -9.62
C ASP A 188 -11.15 4.90 -11.12
N ASN A 189 -11.96 4.25 -11.93
CA ASN A 189 -11.79 4.19 -13.38
C ASN A 189 -12.05 5.52 -14.11
N SER A 190 -12.57 6.54 -13.44
CA SER A 190 -12.80 7.85 -14.04
C SER A 190 -11.54 8.73 -14.08
N HIS A 191 -10.57 8.47 -13.21
CA HIS A 191 -9.41 9.36 -13.00
C HIS A 191 -8.04 8.71 -13.18
N TRP A 192 -7.98 7.38 -13.39
CA TRP A 192 -6.73 6.66 -13.42
C TRP A 192 -6.45 6.03 -14.79
N GLU A 193 -5.20 6.15 -15.25
CA GLU A 193 -4.64 5.40 -16.36
C GLU A 193 -3.83 4.22 -15.84
N ILE A 194 -3.90 3.09 -16.54
CA ILE A 194 -3.19 1.87 -16.18
C ILE A 194 -2.18 1.52 -17.26
N SER A 195 -0.92 1.38 -16.89
CA SER A 195 0.11 0.84 -17.77
C SER A 195 0.48 -0.57 -17.34
N LEU A 196 0.30 -1.51 -18.24
CA LEU A 196 0.74 -2.89 -18.14
C LEU A 196 2.20 -2.96 -18.61
N PHE A 197 3.12 -3.28 -17.69
CA PHE A 197 4.55 -3.19 -17.95
C PHE A 197 5.26 -4.53 -17.76
N HIS A 198 6.06 -4.93 -18.76
CA HIS A 198 6.91 -6.11 -18.65
C HIS A 198 8.36 -5.79 -18.96
N ALA A 199 9.28 -6.27 -18.14
CA ALA A 199 10.72 -6.11 -18.31
C ALA A 199 11.40 -7.45 -18.57
N ILE A 200 12.08 -7.56 -19.70
CA ILE A 200 12.81 -8.76 -20.14
C ILE A 200 14.31 -8.53 -19.86
N ARG A 201 14.91 -9.42 -19.06
CA ARG A 201 16.37 -9.45 -18.92
C ARG A 201 17.01 -9.93 -20.22
N ASP A 202 18.32 -9.72 -20.30
CA ASP A 202 19.14 -10.15 -21.41
C ASP A 202 18.85 -11.64 -21.77
N ILE A 203 18.35 -11.85 -23.00
CA ILE A 203 18.03 -13.17 -23.55
C ILE A 203 18.47 -13.21 -24.99
N ASP A 204 18.76 -14.41 -25.49
CA ASP A 204 18.96 -14.74 -26.88
C ASP A 204 17.79 -14.21 -27.75
N LYS A 205 18.11 -13.62 -28.93
CA LYS A 205 17.13 -13.03 -29.85
C LYS A 205 15.95 -13.97 -30.17
N ASN A 206 16.22 -15.27 -30.37
CA ASN A 206 15.17 -16.23 -30.69
C ASN A 206 14.14 -16.41 -29.55
N LYS A 207 14.57 -16.25 -28.30
CA LYS A 207 13.70 -16.30 -27.12
C LYS A 207 12.98 -14.97 -26.88
N LEU A 208 13.55 -13.87 -27.34
CA LEU A 208 12.94 -12.55 -27.22
C LEU A 208 11.62 -12.49 -27.99
N ASP A 209 11.64 -12.85 -29.30
CA ASP A 209 10.44 -12.84 -30.16
C ASP A 209 9.32 -13.72 -29.61
N GLN A 210 9.69 -14.89 -29.07
CA GLN A 210 8.71 -15.78 -28.46
C GLN A 210 8.12 -15.18 -27.17
N THR A 211 8.96 -14.57 -26.33
CA THR A 211 8.51 -13.92 -25.10
C THR A 211 7.59 -12.72 -25.39
N GLU A 212 7.93 -11.92 -26.40
CA GLU A 212 7.11 -10.77 -26.80
C GLU A 212 5.73 -11.22 -27.32
N LYS A 213 5.65 -12.30 -28.10
CA LYS A 213 4.37 -12.88 -28.54
C LYS A 213 3.51 -13.38 -27.38
N ILE A 214 4.11 -14.09 -26.41
CA ILE A 214 3.41 -14.55 -25.22
C ILE A 214 2.89 -13.35 -24.41
N MET A 215 3.75 -12.36 -24.17
CA MET A 215 3.36 -11.16 -23.43
C MET A 215 2.29 -10.34 -24.14
N GLY A 216 2.31 -10.28 -25.47
CA GLY A 216 1.25 -9.64 -26.26
C GLY A 216 -0.13 -10.25 -26.01
N SER A 217 -0.21 -11.57 -25.90
CA SER A 217 -1.48 -12.27 -25.55
C SER A 217 -1.91 -11.97 -24.14
N ILE A 218 -0.97 -11.97 -23.17
CA ILE A 218 -1.26 -11.66 -21.77
C ILE A 218 -1.72 -10.21 -21.61
N PHE A 219 -1.08 -9.27 -22.31
CA PHE A 219 -1.50 -7.87 -22.28
C PHE A 219 -2.91 -7.66 -22.85
N LYS A 220 -3.25 -8.40 -23.91
CA LYS A 220 -4.61 -8.36 -24.46
C LYS A 220 -5.63 -8.86 -23.45
N GLU A 221 -5.40 -10.02 -22.84
CA GLU A 221 -6.26 -10.59 -21.80
C GLU A 221 -6.40 -9.62 -20.62
N ALA A 222 -5.29 -9.05 -20.14
CA ALA A 222 -5.27 -8.09 -19.05
C ALA A 222 -6.06 -6.82 -19.38
N ALA A 223 -5.92 -6.30 -20.60
CA ALA A 223 -6.68 -5.14 -21.06
C ALA A 223 -8.19 -5.44 -21.13
N ASP A 224 -8.57 -6.61 -21.62
CA ASP A 224 -9.97 -7.04 -21.65
C ASP A 224 -10.58 -7.16 -20.24
N HIS A 225 -9.79 -7.59 -19.25
CA HIS A 225 -10.20 -7.61 -17.82
C HIS A 225 -10.42 -6.21 -17.26
N LEU A 226 -9.51 -5.27 -17.56
CA LEU A 226 -9.63 -3.88 -17.12
C LEU A 226 -10.82 -3.17 -17.80
N GLU A 227 -11.08 -3.44 -19.08
CA GLU A 227 -12.27 -2.91 -19.76
C GLU A 227 -13.57 -3.42 -19.11
N LYS A 228 -13.62 -4.71 -18.74
CA LYS A 228 -14.76 -5.28 -17.98
C LYS A 228 -14.91 -4.67 -16.59
N ALA A 229 -13.80 -4.21 -15.99
CA ALA A 229 -13.82 -3.48 -14.72
C ALA A 229 -14.30 -2.02 -14.86
N GLY A 230 -14.42 -1.52 -16.11
CA GLY A 230 -14.96 -0.21 -16.43
C GLY A 230 -13.92 0.82 -16.91
N PHE A 231 -12.66 0.43 -17.11
CA PHE A 231 -11.66 1.30 -17.73
C PHE A 231 -11.89 1.39 -19.23
N SER A 232 -11.79 2.58 -19.79
CA SER A 232 -11.84 2.78 -21.24
C SER A 232 -10.52 2.33 -21.88
N ARG A 233 -10.58 1.84 -23.12
CA ARG A 233 -9.37 1.35 -23.83
C ARG A 233 -8.25 2.38 -23.90
N HIS A 234 -8.55 3.65 -24.03
CA HIS A 234 -7.56 4.73 -24.10
C HIS A 234 -6.85 4.98 -22.75
N GLN A 235 -7.37 4.49 -21.64
CA GLN A 235 -6.74 4.56 -20.31
C GLN A 235 -5.77 3.38 -20.05
N ILE A 236 -5.74 2.39 -20.96
CA ILE A 236 -4.95 1.17 -20.79
C ILE A 236 -3.80 1.18 -21.79
N HIS A 237 -2.58 1.26 -21.24
CA HIS A 237 -1.35 1.26 -22.03
C HIS A 237 -0.58 -0.04 -21.80
N THR A 238 0.21 -0.45 -22.77
CA THR A 238 1.05 -1.64 -22.68
C THR A 238 2.48 -1.31 -23.10
N ARG A 239 3.47 -1.79 -22.34
CA ARG A 239 4.88 -1.57 -22.67
C ARG A 239 5.75 -2.77 -22.28
N ILE A 240 6.58 -3.19 -23.24
CA ILE A 240 7.65 -4.17 -23.02
C ILE A 240 8.99 -3.45 -23.17
N VAL A 241 9.90 -3.70 -22.25
CA VAL A 241 11.30 -3.30 -22.37
C VAL A 241 12.18 -4.52 -22.27
N ASN A 242 13.20 -4.58 -23.11
CA ASN A 242 14.14 -5.71 -23.17
C ASN A 242 15.56 -5.29 -22.78
N GLN A 243 16.47 -6.26 -22.67
CA GLN A 243 17.89 -6.06 -22.35
C GLN A 243 18.12 -5.29 -21.04
N VAL A 244 17.23 -5.45 -20.04
CA VAL A 244 17.38 -4.78 -18.76
C VAL A 244 18.27 -5.58 -17.80
N PRO A 245 19.21 -4.93 -17.08
CA PRO A 245 20.06 -5.63 -16.11
C PRO A 245 19.27 -6.10 -14.89
N SER A 246 18.20 -5.39 -14.55
CA SER A 246 17.33 -5.70 -13.40
C SER A 246 15.88 -5.37 -13.73
N ARG A 247 14.97 -6.35 -13.60
CA ARG A 247 13.52 -6.13 -13.78
C ARG A 247 12.97 -5.09 -12.79
N ALA A 248 13.36 -5.19 -11.53
CA ALA A 248 12.90 -4.25 -10.50
C ALA A 248 13.35 -2.82 -10.79
N SER A 249 14.62 -2.65 -11.20
CA SER A 249 15.14 -1.33 -11.57
C SER A 249 14.40 -0.76 -12.78
N ALA A 250 14.18 -1.57 -13.82
CA ALA A 250 13.45 -1.14 -15.00
C ALA A 250 12.02 -0.68 -14.70
N ILE A 251 11.31 -1.42 -13.83
CA ILE A 251 9.96 -1.08 -13.37
C ILE A 251 9.95 0.28 -12.63
N VAL A 252 10.88 0.48 -11.70
CA VAL A 252 10.94 1.72 -10.93
C VAL A 252 11.37 2.91 -11.78
N VAL A 253 12.35 2.73 -12.69
CA VAL A 253 12.80 3.77 -13.62
C VAL A 253 11.67 4.15 -14.58
N GLU A 254 10.94 3.16 -15.10
CA GLU A 254 9.75 3.44 -15.93
C GLU A 254 8.71 4.24 -15.16
N ALA A 255 8.45 3.85 -13.91
CA ALA A 255 7.48 4.55 -13.08
C ALA A 255 7.89 5.99 -12.81
N LEU A 256 9.17 6.24 -12.51
CA LEU A 256 9.72 7.59 -12.32
C LEU A 256 9.60 8.45 -13.59
N ASN A 257 10.07 7.92 -14.72
CA ASN A 257 10.12 8.66 -15.99
C ASN A 257 8.74 8.91 -16.58
N GLY A 258 7.80 7.98 -16.37
CA GLY A 258 6.43 8.07 -16.88
C GLY A 258 5.47 8.83 -15.96
N GLY A 259 5.94 9.29 -14.79
CA GLY A 259 5.09 9.99 -13.81
C GLY A 259 4.05 9.09 -13.15
N TYR A 260 4.36 7.81 -12.96
CA TYR A 260 3.48 6.88 -12.24
C TYR A 260 3.66 7.06 -10.73
N GLY A 261 2.61 7.45 -10.04
CA GLY A 261 2.63 7.55 -8.59
C GLY A 261 2.39 6.23 -7.87
N THR A 262 1.94 5.22 -8.62
CA THR A 262 1.59 3.90 -8.08
C THR A 262 2.23 2.79 -8.90
N ILE A 263 2.84 1.83 -8.19
CA ILE A 263 3.28 0.55 -8.76
C ILE A 263 2.48 -0.57 -8.12
N ALA A 264 1.91 -1.46 -8.93
CA ALA A 264 1.25 -2.67 -8.46
C ALA A 264 2.01 -3.91 -8.92
N VAL A 265 2.24 -4.84 -8.00
CA VAL A 265 2.95 -6.09 -8.27
C VAL A 265 2.28 -7.25 -7.55
N GLY A 266 2.32 -8.43 -8.13
CA GLY A 266 2.00 -9.65 -7.41
C GLY A 266 3.01 -9.91 -6.28
N ARG A 267 2.56 -10.46 -5.18
CA ARG A 267 3.43 -10.80 -4.05
C ARG A 267 4.54 -11.76 -4.45
N ARG A 268 4.21 -12.76 -5.28
CA ARG A 268 5.13 -13.74 -5.85
C ARG A 268 5.01 -13.75 -7.36
N GLY A 269 6.12 -13.91 -8.05
CA GLY A 269 6.20 -14.13 -9.50
C GLY A 269 6.45 -15.60 -9.79
N LEU A 270 7.12 -15.87 -10.91
CA LEU A 270 7.38 -17.23 -11.45
C LEU A 270 8.29 -18.11 -10.56
N SER A 271 9.04 -17.55 -9.62
CA SER A 271 9.92 -18.35 -8.76
C SER A 271 9.13 -19.02 -7.63
N ASN A 272 9.01 -20.36 -7.70
CA ASN A 272 8.32 -21.19 -6.69
C ASN A 272 9.15 -21.46 -5.43
N VAL A 273 10.11 -20.62 -5.07
CA VAL A 273 10.90 -20.79 -3.84
C VAL A 273 10.00 -20.52 -2.65
N LYS A 274 9.56 -21.58 -1.97
CA LYS A 274 8.61 -21.53 -0.84
C LYS A 274 9.20 -20.87 0.42
N GLU A 275 10.52 -20.77 0.51
CA GLU A 275 11.26 -20.25 1.67
C GLU A 275 11.11 -18.74 1.87
N PHE A 276 10.67 -17.99 0.86
CA PHE A 276 10.51 -16.55 0.96
C PHE A 276 9.04 -16.15 0.87
N ASP A 277 8.59 -15.36 1.82
CA ASP A 277 7.21 -14.82 1.86
C ASP A 277 6.90 -13.88 0.70
N MET A 278 7.90 -13.35 0.01
CA MET A 278 7.76 -12.40 -1.09
C MET A 278 8.82 -12.64 -2.19
N GLY A 279 8.42 -12.40 -3.45
CA GLY A 279 9.30 -12.50 -4.60
C GLY A 279 10.43 -11.45 -4.60
N ARG A 280 11.60 -11.81 -5.15
CA ARG A 280 12.77 -10.92 -5.21
C ARG A 280 12.50 -9.60 -5.93
N VAL A 281 11.72 -9.62 -7.02
CA VAL A 281 11.39 -8.41 -7.79
C VAL A 281 10.52 -7.49 -6.95
N SER A 282 9.44 -8.00 -6.38
CA SER A 282 8.51 -7.23 -5.54
C SER A 282 9.22 -6.62 -4.33
N ASN A 283 10.10 -7.39 -3.66
CA ASN A 283 10.91 -6.88 -2.55
C ASN A 283 11.83 -5.72 -2.98
N LYS A 284 12.54 -5.87 -4.11
CA LYS A 284 13.40 -4.79 -4.63
C LYS A 284 12.61 -3.55 -5.04
N ILE A 285 11.44 -3.71 -5.67
CA ILE A 285 10.60 -2.57 -6.06
C ILE A 285 10.23 -1.73 -4.85
N ILE A 286 9.76 -2.38 -3.78
CA ILE A 286 9.40 -1.65 -2.57
C ILE A 286 10.62 -0.91 -1.99
N GLN A 287 11.83 -1.50 -1.99
CA GLN A 287 13.04 -0.83 -1.51
C GLN A 287 13.41 0.39 -2.33
N MET A 288 13.20 0.36 -3.64
CA MET A 288 13.61 1.41 -4.58
C MET A 288 12.56 2.51 -4.75
N ALA A 289 11.26 2.17 -4.77
CA ALA A 289 10.15 3.09 -5.05
C ALA A 289 9.77 3.91 -3.81
N ARG A 290 10.68 4.77 -3.33
CA ARG A 290 10.55 5.47 -2.04
C ARG A 290 9.48 6.55 -2.02
N GLU A 291 9.27 7.21 -3.15
CA GLU A 291 8.34 8.35 -3.32
C GLU A 291 7.00 7.95 -3.95
N MET A 292 6.70 6.65 -3.98
CA MET A 292 5.55 6.08 -4.66
C MET A 292 4.73 5.21 -3.71
N ALA A 293 3.47 5.00 -4.07
CA ALA A 293 2.66 3.94 -3.49
C ALA A 293 2.98 2.60 -4.17
N VAL A 294 3.23 1.56 -3.38
CA VAL A 294 3.50 0.21 -3.89
C VAL A 294 2.48 -0.76 -3.33
N TRP A 295 1.64 -1.30 -4.21
CA TRP A 295 0.69 -2.37 -3.91
C TRP A 295 1.34 -3.73 -4.09
N ILE A 296 1.31 -4.53 -3.02
CA ILE A 296 1.68 -5.95 -3.01
C ILE A 296 0.39 -6.75 -2.98
N VAL A 297 0.03 -7.34 -4.10
CA VAL A 297 -1.20 -8.12 -4.25
C VAL A 297 -0.90 -9.60 -3.99
N THR A 298 -1.71 -10.21 -3.16
CA THR A 298 -1.54 -11.59 -2.65
C THR A 298 -2.28 -12.62 -3.50
#